data_153dea9b1c6fbac2cbf3b670d65e1641
#
_entry.id   153dea9b1c6fbac2cbf3b670d65e1641
#
_cell.length_a   1.000
_cell.length_b   1.000
_cell.length_c   1.000
_cell.angle_alpha   90.00
_cell.angle_beta   90.00
_cell.angle_gamma   90.00
#
_symmetry.space_group_name_H-M   'P 1'
#
loop_
_entity.id
_entity.type
_entity.pdbx_description
1 polymer ?
#
loop_
_entity_poly.entity_id
_entity_poly.type
_entity_poly.pdbx_seq_one_letter_code
_entity_poly.pdbx_strand_id
1 'polypeptide(L)'
;MRRVTGTLLAVLALCGAVAAAITMGSAHAGARAKPVKLTVWVGWSARELREFKGVVAEYDAKHPEVQIKVVGSINDTKITNAIRSGNPPDVVSSFTSANVGVYCGTGAWIDLAPFLKKDKIDLSQFPKTSLYYTQYKGKRCALPLLADSYGLYYNKAMFAKAGIKSPPKTFTELTADAKKLTQRSGGKLKVAGYDPFWGEYSGNVADMTNYSPLFAAKYLDSKGKAILASQFAWSKLLRWQKKLVDWYGYDKLVRFQAGFGDEFSGSNAFEVGKLAMMMDGEWRVAFLAAEHPELKYGTAPMPVDDAHPELYGAGSVNGTIIGIPKGGKNPDQAWALVKYLTTDNHALARFSNGIRNVPSTRSSAKSKDLKPDKNFATFLKIFNNPHSTTAPITAAGNANLTLVGRFTVKWQAGKVKNLHNGLKALDKQIDAQNAQAGGGGPP
;
A
#
# COMPACT_ATOMS: atom_id res chain seq x y z
N MET A 1 49.31 38.04 -70.36
CA MET A 1 49.42 39.37 -70.96
C MET A 1 48.92 40.42 -70.00
N ARG A 2 49.80 41.45 -69.81
CA ARG A 2 49.59 42.79 -69.18
C ARG A 2 48.99 42.81 -67.74
N ARG A 3 49.79 43.05 -66.70
CA ARG A 3 50.42 44.22 -66.11
C ARG A 3 49.65 45.54 -66.30
N VAL A 4 49.36 46.23 -65.16
CA VAL A 4 49.61 47.64 -64.84
C VAL A 4 49.11 47.88 -63.40
N THR A 5 49.89 48.05 -62.37
CA THR A 5 50.63 49.14 -61.69
C THR A 5 49.87 50.46 -61.53
N GLY A 6 49.89 51.04 -60.29
CA GLY A 6 49.67 52.43 -60.00
C GLY A 6 49.13 52.65 -58.58
N THR A 7 49.89 52.83 -57.62
CA THR A 7 50.61 53.96 -56.95
C THR A 7 49.78 54.79 -55.98
N LEU A 8 50.19 54.75 -54.71
CA LEU A 8 50.16 55.68 -53.59
C LEU A 8 49.35 56.99 -53.66
N LEU A 9 48.70 57.30 -52.60
CA LEU A 9 48.93 58.61 -51.89
C LEU A 9 48.45 58.53 -50.41
N ALA A 10 49.36 58.90 -49.52
CA ALA A 10 49.15 59.03 -48.05
C ALA A 10 48.56 60.42 -47.77
N VAL A 11 47.62 60.48 -46.80
CA VAL A 11 47.35 61.71 -46.04
C VAL A 11 47.18 61.36 -44.57
N LEU A 12 48.12 61.87 -43.75
CA LEU A 12 48.05 61.95 -42.28
C LEU A 12 46.97 62.97 -41.86
N ALA A 13 46.17 62.58 -40.85
CA ALA A 13 45.60 63.53 -39.92
C ALA A 13 45.43 62.88 -38.52
N LEU A 14 46.18 63.45 -37.58
CA LEU A 14 46.02 63.25 -36.12
C LEU A 14 44.64 63.70 -35.69
N CYS A 15 44.03 62.95 -34.73
CA CYS A 15 43.45 63.53 -33.50
C CYS A 15 42.78 62.45 -32.62
N GLY A 16 43.16 62.44 -31.35
CA GLY A 16 42.24 62.19 -30.24
C GLY A 16 42.13 60.77 -29.68
N ALA A 17 43.03 60.44 -28.75
CA ALA A 17 42.86 59.30 -27.86
C ALA A 17 41.67 59.53 -26.91
N VAL A 18 40.67 58.64 -26.93
CA VAL A 18 39.80 58.37 -25.80
C VAL A 18 39.76 56.84 -25.59
N ALA A 19 40.54 56.40 -24.61
CA ALA A 19 40.51 55.01 -24.15
C ALA A 19 39.25 54.78 -23.33
N ALA A 20 38.22 54.23 -23.97
CA ALA A 20 37.10 53.63 -23.22
C ALA A 20 37.54 52.18 -22.87
N ALA A 21 37.92 51.99 -21.62
CA ALA A 21 38.12 50.67 -21.03
C ALA A 21 36.77 49.98 -20.94
N ILE A 22 36.42 49.14 -21.93
CA ILE A 22 35.33 48.19 -21.83
C ILE A 22 35.83 47.07 -20.93
N THR A 23 35.53 47.16 -19.63
CA THR A 23 35.62 46.00 -18.71
C THR A 23 34.62 44.97 -19.20
N MET A 24 35.06 44.01 -20.03
CA MET A 24 34.33 42.78 -20.25
C MET A 24 34.28 42.04 -18.89
N GLY A 25 33.21 42.28 -18.14
CA GLY A 25 32.85 41.41 -17.03
C GLY A 25 32.64 40.00 -17.60
N SER A 26 33.65 39.14 -17.43
CA SER A 26 33.52 37.69 -17.65
C SER A 26 32.43 37.22 -16.68
N ALA A 27 31.19 37.17 -17.13
CA ALA A 27 30.17 36.38 -16.47
C ALA A 27 30.70 34.94 -16.50
N HIS A 28 31.32 34.53 -15.41
CA HIS A 28 31.55 33.13 -15.14
C HIS A 28 30.15 32.51 -15.04
N ALA A 29 29.65 31.98 -16.15
CA ALA A 29 28.61 30.98 -16.13
C ALA A 29 29.22 29.79 -15.37
N GLY A 30 29.06 29.79 -14.06
CA GLY A 30 29.49 28.70 -13.21
C GLY A 30 28.94 27.40 -13.81
N ALA A 31 29.83 26.49 -14.20
CA ALA A 31 29.44 25.20 -14.73
C ALA A 31 28.42 24.58 -13.76
N ARG A 32 27.16 24.51 -14.18
CA ARG A 32 26.08 23.95 -13.35
C ARG A 32 26.49 22.54 -13.00
N ALA A 33 26.63 22.27 -11.72
CA ALA A 33 27.01 20.92 -11.24
C ALA A 33 26.08 19.89 -11.87
N LYS A 34 26.64 18.75 -12.30
CA LYS A 34 25.83 17.67 -12.87
C LYS A 34 24.77 17.24 -11.85
N PRO A 35 23.50 17.05 -12.26
CA PRO A 35 22.45 16.66 -11.33
C PRO A 35 22.78 15.29 -10.70
N VAL A 36 22.44 15.16 -9.41
CA VAL A 36 22.53 13.90 -8.67
C VAL A 36 21.49 12.93 -9.22
N LYS A 37 21.93 11.74 -9.61
CA LYS A 37 21.02 10.71 -10.13
C LYS A 37 20.45 9.90 -8.98
N LEU A 38 19.12 9.92 -8.83
CA LEU A 38 18.38 9.11 -7.89
C LEU A 38 17.64 7.97 -8.60
N THR A 39 17.69 6.78 -8.01
CA THR A 39 16.89 5.63 -8.45
C THR A 39 15.84 5.32 -7.39
N VAL A 40 14.57 5.30 -7.81
CA VAL A 40 13.41 5.03 -6.94
C VAL A 40 12.75 3.73 -7.39
N TRP A 41 12.62 2.76 -6.50
CA TRP A 41 11.97 1.48 -6.76
C TRP A 41 10.62 1.40 -6.07
N VAL A 42 9.56 1.07 -6.83
CA VAL A 42 8.18 1.01 -6.35
C VAL A 42 7.47 -0.25 -6.84
N GLY A 43 6.46 -0.69 -6.12
CA GLY A 43 5.67 -1.87 -6.49
C GLY A 43 4.68 -1.62 -7.63
N TRP A 44 4.19 -0.40 -7.80
CA TRP A 44 3.17 -0.07 -8.79
C TRP A 44 3.58 -0.40 -10.23
N SER A 45 2.58 -0.73 -11.04
CA SER A 45 2.71 -1.01 -12.47
C SER A 45 1.68 -0.21 -13.28
N ALA A 46 1.70 -0.33 -14.58
CA ALA A 46 0.70 0.20 -15.52
C ALA A 46 0.21 1.62 -15.17
N ARG A 47 -1.10 1.80 -14.93
CA ARG A 47 -1.74 3.09 -14.64
C ARG A 47 -1.20 3.72 -13.35
N GLU A 48 -1.10 2.98 -12.27
CA GLU A 48 -0.65 3.51 -10.99
C GLU A 48 0.81 3.99 -11.03
N LEU A 49 1.67 3.27 -11.75
CA LEU A 49 3.05 3.70 -11.98
C LEU A 49 3.13 5.00 -12.78
N ARG A 50 2.22 5.22 -13.74
CA ARG A 50 2.16 6.50 -14.48
C ARG A 50 1.79 7.65 -13.57
N GLU A 51 0.81 7.44 -12.67
CA GLU A 51 0.41 8.46 -11.68
C GLU A 51 1.56 8.79 -10.73
N PHE A 52 2.25 7.78 -10.19
CA PHE A 52 3.41 7.99 -9.34
C PHE A 52 4.53 8.75 -10.05
N LYS A 53 4.87 8.35 -11.29
CA LYS A 53 5.86 9.07 -12.12
C LYS A 53 5.45 10.52 -12.36
N GLY A 54 4.17 10.81 -12.51
CA GLY A 54 3.67 12.17 -12.65
C GLY A 54 3.93 13.03 -11.41
N VAL A 55 3.71 12.48 -10.22
CA VAL A 55 4.02 13.17 -8.94
C VAL A 55 5.53 13.40 -8.79
N VAL A 56 6.34 12.39 -9.12
CA VAL A 56 7.81 12.53 -9.07
C VAL A 56 8.31 13.56 -10.09
N ALA A 57 7.72 13.62 -11.28
CA ALA A 57 8.09 14.60 -12.31
C ALA A 57 7.81 16.06 -11.88
N GLU A 58 6.77 16.29 -11.08
CA GLU A 58 6.52 17.64 -10.50
C GLU A 58 7.59 18.03 -9.49
N TYR A 59 8.13 17.09 -8.74
CA TYR A 59 9.27 17.31 -7.86
C TYR A 59 10.53 17.59 -8.68
N ASP A 60 10.86 16.72 -9.65
CA ASP A 60 12.05 16.80 -10.50
C ASP A 60 12.12 18.16 -11.25
N ALA A 61 10.98 18.64 -11.73
CA ALA A 61 10.88 19.93 -12.41
C ALA A 61 11.23 21.15 -11.51
N LYS A 62 11.01 21.03 -10.19
CA LYS A 62 11.32 22.07 -9.20
C LYS A 62 12.73 21.91 -8.60
N HIS A 63 13.40 20.78 -8.85
CA HIS A 63 14.66 20.38 -8.26
C HIS A 63 15.69 20.00 -9.34
N PRO A 64 16.19 20.97 -10.15
CA PRO A 64 17.10 20.71 -11.24
C PRO A 64 18.46 20.15 -10.81
N GLU A 65 18.75 20.15 -9.51
CA GLU A 65 19.93 19.54 -8.89
C GLU A 65 19.84 18.01 -8.79
N VAL A 66 18.66 17.41 -9.05
CA VAL A 66 18.47 15.96 -9.09
C VAL A 66 17.93 15.51 -10.44
N GLN A 67 18.13 14.25 -10.79
CA GLN A 67 17.51 13.55 -11.92
C GLN A 67 16.99 12.21 -11.44
N ILE A 68 15.67 12.00 -11.49
CA ILE A 68 15.04 10.87 -10.84
C ILE A 68 14.62 9.80 -11.86
N LYS A 69 15.08 8.56 -11.65
CA LYS A 69 14.67 7.37 -12.39
C LYS A 69 13.73 6.51 -11.54
N VAL A 70 12.46 6.42 -11.91
CA VAL A 70 11.49 5.54 -11.26
C VAL A 70 11.41 4.19 -11.98
N VAL A 71 11.55 3.10 -11.21
CA VAL A 71 11.41 1.71 -11.66
C VAL A 71 10.23 1.07 -10.93
N GLY A 72 9.25 0.59 -11.69
CA GLY A 72 8.04 -0.06 -11.19
C GLY A 72 8.13 -1.59 -11.16
N SER A 73 7.05 -2.23 -10.68
CA SER A 73 6.91 -3.69 -10.59
C SER A 73 8.02 -4.34 -9.75
N ILE A 74 8.41 -3.68 -8.67
CA ILE A 74 9.44 -4.16 -7.74
C ILE A 74 8.75 -4.75 -6.50
N ASN A 75 9.13 -5.96 -6.15
CA ASN A 75 8.68 -6.63 -4.92
C ASN A 75 9.77 -6.60 -3.83
N ASP A 76 9.38 -6.94 -2.60
CA ASP A 76 10.26 -6.92 -1.42
C ASP A 76 11.47 -7.86 -1.55
N THR A 77 11.32 -8.99 -2.25
CA THR A 77 12.43 -9.92 -2.51
C THR A 77 13.52 -9.25 -3.33
N LYS A 78 13.13 -8.50 -4.37
CA LYS A 78 14.06 -7.78 -5.23
C LYS A 78 14.78 -6.65 -4.47
N ILE A 79 14.04 -5.91 -3.62
CA ILE A 79 14.62 -4.89 -2.73
C ILE A 79 15.66 -5.53 -1.80
N THR A 80 15.29 -6.60 -1.11
CA THR A 80 16.17 -7.31 -0.17
C THR A 80 17.43 -7.83 -0.85
N ASN A 81 17.31 -8.41 -2.05
CA ASN A 81 18.45 -8.91 -2.81
C ASN A 81 19.39 -7.79 -3.26
N ALA A 82 18.87 -6.64 -3.68
CA ALA A 82 19.69 -5.49 -4.05
C ALA A 82 20.47 -4.93 -2.85
N ILE A 83 19.85 -4.86 -1.67
CA ILE A 83 20.53 -4.45 -0.43
C ILE A 83 21.64 -5.44 -0.07
N ARG A 84 21.36 -6.75 -0.13
CA ARG A 84 22.36 -7.81 0.19
C ARG A 84 23.53 -7.81 -0.78
N SER A 85 23.30 -7.52 -2.05
CA SER A 85 24.35 -7.42 -3.07
C SER A 85 25.16 -6.11 -3.03
N GLY A 86 24.83 -5.20 -2.10
CA GLY A 86 25.53 -3.91 -1.96
C GLY A 86 25.22 -2.89 -3.07
N ASN A 87 24.18 -3.12 -3.86
CA ASN A 87 23.77 -2.21 -4.95
C ASN A 87 22.28 -1.84 -4.87
N PRO A 88 21.82 -1.26 -3.76
CA PRO A 88 20.44 -0.84 -3.60
C PRO A 88 20.13 0.43 -4.43
N PRO A 89 18.84 0.70 -4.72
CA PRO A 89 18.41 2.03 -5.18
C PRO A 89 18.55 3.07 -4.05
N ASP A 90 18.30 4.34 -4.36
CA ASP A 90 18.34 5.42 -3.37
C ASP A 90 17.06 5.50 -2.52
N VAL A 91 15.90 5.18 -3.11
CA VAL A 91 14.59 5.17 -2.42
C VAL A 91 13.85 3.90 -2.80
N VAL A 92 13.15 3.31 -1.83
CA VAL A 92 12.31 2.13 -2.03
C VAL A 92 10.94 2.31 -1.38
N SER A 93 9.90 1.75 -1.99
CA SER A 93 8.60 1.56 -1.36
C SER A 93 8.24 0.07 -1.28
N SER A 94 7.44 -0.29 -0.28
CA SER A 94 6.90 -1.62 -0.09
C SER A 94 5.40 -1.54 0.20
N PHE A 95 4.60 -2.40 -0.41
CA PHE A 95 3.18 -2.57 -0.08
C PHE A 95 2.98 -3.36 1.22
N THR A 96 4.02 -4.03 1.71
CA THR A 96 3.94 -4.89 2.87
C THR A 96 4.47 -4.15 4.11
N SER A 97 3.63 -3.29 4.70
CA SER A 97 3.99 -2.52 5.90
C SER A 97 4.47 -3.41 7.07
N ALA A 98 3.98 -4.65 7.19
CA ALA A 98 4.43 -5.60 8.19
C ALA A 98 5.94 -5.91 8.11
N ASN A 99 6.56 -5.76 6.92
CA ASN A 99 8.00 -5.98 6.75
C ASN A 99 8.88 -4.86 7.34
N VAL A 100 8.28 -3.78 7.85
CA VAL A 100 9.04 -2.74 8.57
C VAL A 100 9.82 -3.34 9.75
N GLY A 101 9.30 -4.38 10.40
CA GLY A 101 10.01 -5.09 11.46
C GLY A 101 11.31 -5.71 10.98
N VAL A 102 11.33 -6.29 9.77
CA VAL A 102 12.54 -6.82 9.13
C VAL A 102 13.46 -5.66 8.74
N TYR A 103 12.95 -4.65 8.04
CA TYR A 103 13.79 -3.57 7.51
C TYR A 103 14.44 -2.72 8.58
N CYS A 104 13.69 -2.30 9.61
CA CYS A 104 14.22 -1.54 10.74
C CYS A 104 15.07 -2.43 11.68
N GLY A 105 14.63 -3.68 11.94
CA GLY A 105 15.30 -4.60 12.85
C GLY A 105 16.70 -5.00 12.39
N THR A 106 16.89 -5.24 11.11
CA THR A 106 18.17 -5.60 10.50
C THR A 106 18.99 -4.38 10.09
N GLY A 107 18.41 -3.18 10.11
CA GLY A 107 19.03 -1.98 9.55
C GLY A 107 19.16 -2.01 8.03
N ALA A 108 18.35 -2.82 7.34
CA ALA A 108 18.31 -2.86 5.88
C ALA A 108 17.82 -1.54 5.27
N TRP A 109 16.94 -0.84 5.99
CA TRP A 109 16.59 0.56 5.73
C TRP A 109 17.18 1.41 6.86
N ILE A 110 17.70 2.60 6.52
CA ILE A 110 18.34 3.48 7.51
C ILE A 110 17.29 4.09 8.46
N ASP A 111 17.74 4.45 9.67
CA ASP A 111 16.91 5.19 10.60
C ASP A 111 16.69 6.64 10.11
N LEU A 112 15.44 7.04 9.97
CA LEU A 112 15.05 8.37 9.51
C LEU A 112 15.02 9.40 10.64
N ALA A 113 15.19 9.01 11.91
CA ALA A 113 15.12 9.92 13.05
C ALA A 113 16.05 11.15 12.94
N PRO A 114 17.31 11.03 12.46
CA PRO A 114 18.18 12.21 12.27
C PRO A 114 17.59 13.22 11.27
N PHE A 115 17.04 12.73 10.15
CA PHE A 115 16.44 13.57 9.11
C PHE A 115 15.14 14.23 9.59
N LEU A 116 14.29 13.47 10.28
CA LEU A 116 13.04 13.98 10.86
C LEU A 116 13.32 15.11 11.84
N LYS A 117 14.36 14.94 12.70
CA LYS A 117 14.79 15.97 13.66
C LYS A 117 15.36 17.21 12.96
N LYS A 118 16.25 17.00 11.98
CA LYS A 118 16.88 18.07 11.19
C LYS A 118 15.82 18.97 10.53
N ASP A 119 14.83 18.36 9.92
CA ASP A 119 13.77 19.07 9.16
C ASP A 119 12.54 19.41 10.02
N LYS A 120 12.57 19.13 11.33
CA LYS A 120 11.48 19.40 12.28
C LYS A 120 10.14 18.86 11.81
N ILE A 121 10.12 17.62 11.27
CA ILE A 121 8.88 16.99 10.78
C ILE A 121 7.95 16.70 11.94
N ASP A 122 6.75 17.29 11.88
CA ASP A 122 5.70 16.99 12.85
C ASP A 122 5.05 15.63 12.53
N LEU A 123 5.38 14.61 13.34
CA LEU A 123 4.81 13.28 13.20
C LEU A 123 3.33 13.21 13.60
N SER A 124 2.80 14.20 14.34
CA SER A 124 1.38 14.21 14.74
C SER A 124 0.43 14.37 13.55
N GLN A 125 0.94 14.81 12.40
CA GLN A 125 0.17 14.87 11.16
C GLN A 125 -0.27 13.49 10.66
N PHE A 126 0.43 12.42 11.04
CA PHE A 126 0.07 11.05 10.67
C PHE A 126 -0.85 10.42 11.73
N PRO A 127 -1.83 9.59 11.35
CA PRO A 127 -2.57 8.75 12.29
C PRO A 127 -1.65 7.84 13.10
N LYS A 128 -2.04 7.54 14.36
CA LYS A 128 -1.26 6.65 15.24
C LYS A 128 -1.02 5.27 14.59
N THR A 129 -2.02 4.75 13.89
CA THR A 129 -1.94 3.46 13.16
C THR A 129 -0.83 3.50 12.10
N SER A 130 -0.77 4.57 11.30
CA SER A 130 0.27 4.75 10.28
C SER A 130 1.67 4.92 10.88
N LEU A 131 1.76 5.61 12.01
CA LEU A 131 3.03 5.72 12.75
C LEU A 131 3.49 4.39 13.33
N TYR A 132 2.57 3.52 13.73
CA TYR A 132 2.88 2.21 14.28
C TYR A 132 3.54 1.30 13.23
N TYR A 133 2.96 1.19 12.03
CA TYR A 133 3.50 0.30 11.00
C TYR A 133 4.70 0.88 10.21
N THR A 134 5.26 2.01 10.63
CA THR A 134 6.45 2.62 10.01
C THR A 134 7.68 2.63 10.91
N GLN A 135 7.61 1.90 12.02
CA GLN A 135 8.71 1.75 12.97
C GLN A 135 8.78 0.34 13.55
N TYR A 136 9.92 0.01 14.13
CA TYR A 136 10.10 -1.20 14.91
C TYR A 136 11.12 -0.97 16.05
N LYS A 137 10.75 -1.33 17.29
CA LYS A 137 11.60 -1.18 18.49
C LYS A 137 12.22 0.22 18.62
N GLY A 138 11.42 1.25 18.42
CA GLY A 138 11.83 2.65 18.55
C GLY A 138 12.60 3.22 17.35
N LYS A 139 13.01 2.42 16.39
CA LYS A 139 13.64 2.88 15.15
C LYS A 139 12.58 3.14 14.08
N ARG A 140 12.59 4.32 13.49
CA ARG A 140 11.71 4.68 12.37
C ARG A 140 12.50 4.66 11.08
N CYS A 141 12.41 3.58 10.32
CA CYS A 141 13.10 3.44 9.04
C CYS A 141 12.21 3.67 7.81
N ALA A 142 10.95 3.99 8.03
CA ALA A 142 10.00 4.30 6.97
C ALA A 142 9.05 5.44 7.36
N LEU A 143 8.42 6.04 6.35
CA LEU A 143 7.23 6.88 6.50
C LEU A 143 6.08 6.26 5.70
N PRO A 144 4.81 6.56 6.07
CA PRO A 144 3.66 6.12 5.30
C PRO A 144 3.55 6.99 4.04
N LEU A 145 3.60 6.37 2.86
CA LEU A 145 3.45 7.07 1.59
C LEU A 145 1.97 7.26 1.26
N LEU A 146 1.21 6.18 1.24
CA LEU A 146 -0.24 6.16 1.20
C LEU A 146 -0.74 5.15 2.22
N ALA A 147 -1.96 5.28 2.67
CA ALA A 147 -2.61 4.32 3.52
C ALA A 147 -3.66 3.55 2.75
N ASP A 148 -3.89 2.31 3.17
CA ASP A 148 -4.90 1.42 2.63
C ASP A 148 -5.92 1.10 3.71
N SER A 149 -7.19 1.04 3.33
CA SER A 149 -8.29 0.61 4.18
C SER A 149 -9.24 -0.29 3.40
N TYR A 150 -9.84 -1.24 4.07
CA TYR A 150 -10.64 -2.29 3.43
C TYR A 150 -12.10 -2.13 3.75
N GLY A 151 -12.94 -2.30 2.72
CA GLY A 151 -14.39 -2.17 2.84
C GLY A 151 -15.13 -3.21 2.00
N LEU A 152 -16.44 -3.22 2.15
CA LEU A 152 -17.34 -4.06 1.38
C LEU A 152 -17.73 -3.36 0.08
N TYR A 153 -17.48 -4.00 -1.04
CA TYR A 153 -18.07 -3.69 -2.34
C TYR A 153 -19.31 -4.55 -2.55
N TYR A 154 -20.38 -3.99 -3.08
CA TYR A 154 -21.59 -4.73 -3.40
C TYR A 154 -22.22 -4.30 -4.71
N ASN A 155 -22.73 -5.27 -5.49
CA ASN A 155 -23.38 -5.05 -6.76
C ASN A 155 -24.83 -4.63 -6.54
N LYS A 156 -25.17 -3.36 -6.81
CA LYS A 156 -26.51 -2.80 -6.57
C LYS A 156 -27.60 -3.47 -7.40
N ALA A 157 -27.30 -3.89 -8.63
CA ALA A 157 -28.29 -4.57 -9.47
C ALA A 157 -28.65 -5.96 -8.91
N MET A 158 -27.64 -6.71 -8.43
CA MET A 158 -27.86 -8.00 -7.78
C MET A 158 -28.63 -7.85 -6.46
N PHE A 159 -28.30 -6.83 -5.64
CA PHE A 159 -29.03 -6.51 -4.41
C PHE A 159 -30.50 -6.19 -4.68
N ALA A 160 -30.76 -5.32 -5.64
CA ALA A 160 -32.14 -4.96 -6.04
C ALA A 160 -32.93 -6.19 -6.50
N LYS A 161 -32.34 -7.02 -7.38
CA LYS A 161 -32.96 -8.27 -7.85
C LYS A 161 -33.27 -9.26 -6.71
N ALA A 162 -32.41 -9.30 -5.70
CA ALA A 162 -32.61 -10.13 -4.52
C ALA A 162 -33.50 -9.45 -3.44
N GLY A 163 -33.98 -8.22 -3.64
CA GLY A 163 -34.76 -7.48 -2.65
C GLY A 163 -33.97 -7.12 -1.37
N ILE A 164 -32.64 -6.97 -1.49
CA ILE A 164 -31.78 -6.52 -0.39
C ILE A 164 -31.69 -4.99 -0.45
N LYS A 165 -32.11 -4.32 0.62
CA LYS A 165 -32.26 -2.85 0.66
C LYS A 165 -30.98 -2.11 1.09
N SER A 166 -30.12 -2.75 1.86
CA SER A 166 -28.90 -2.15 2.42
C SER A 166 -27.78 -3.18 2.53
N PRO A 167 -26.51 -2.75 2.52
CA PRO A 167 -25.40 -3.67 2.78
C PRO A 167 -25.44 -4.19 4.22
N PRO A 168 -24.95 -5.44 4.45
CA PRO A 168 -24.94 -6.06 5.77
C PRO A 168 -24.01 -5.33 6.73
N LYS A 169 -24.36 -5.31 8.03
CA LYS A 169 -23.56 -4.71 9.10
C LYS A 169 -22.93 -5.74 10.02
N THR A 170 -23.46 -6.95 10.03
CA THR A 170 -22.94 -8.07 10.83
C THR A 170 -22.57 -9.26 9.95
N PHE A 171 -21.73 -10.15 10.45
CA PHE A 171 -21.37 -11.38 9.73
C PHE A 171 -22.53 -12.36 9.60
N THR A 172 -23.53 -12.28 10.49
CA THR A 172 -24.81 -13.01 10.33
C THR A 172 -25.58 -12.48 9.12
N GLU A 173 -25.74 -11.17 9.00
CA GLU A 173 -26.39 -10.54 7.83
C GLU A 173 -25.61 -10.83 6.55
N LEU A 174 -24.26 -10.67 6.55
CA LEU A 174 -23.43 -10.98 5.39
C LEU A 174 -23.63 -12.42 4.91
N THR A 175 -23.72 -13.37 5.86
CA THR A 175 -23.92 -14.78 5.53
C THR A 175 -25.31 -15.03 4.91
N ALA A 176 -26.35 -14.38 5.44
CA ALA A 176 -27.70 -14.47 4.90
C ALA A 176 -27.77 -13.89 3.47
N ASP A 177 -27.21 -12.70 3.27
CA ASP A 177 -27.16 -12.05 1.97
C ASP A 177 -26.31 -12.82 0.97
N ALA A 178 -25.15 -13.35 1.39
CA ALA A 178 -24.30 -14.19 0.55
C ALA A 178 -25.06 -15.41 0.02
N LYS A 179 -25.82 -16.08 0.87
CA LYS A 179 -26.64 -17.23 0.47
C LYS A 179 -27.74 -16.83 -0.51
N LYS A 180 -28.42 -15.70 -0.25
CA LYS A 180 -29.51 -15.16 -1.08
C LYS A 180 -29.02 -14.71 -2.45
N LEU A 181 -27.83 -14.14 -2.56
CA LEU A 181 -27.23 -13.64 -3.79
C LEU A 181 -26.54 -14.74 -4.62
N THR A 182 -26.29 -15.91 -4.02
CA THR A 182 -25.60 -17.01 -4.71
C THR A 182 -26.46 -17.64 -5.79
N GLN A 183 -25.90 -17.78 -6.98
CA GLN A 183 -26.57 -18.39 -8.12
C GLN A 183 -25.85 -19.68 -8.53
N ARG A 184 -26.66 -20.73 -8.80
CA ARG A 184 -26.21 -22.05 -9.24
C ARG A 184 -26.96 -22.48 -10.50
N SER A 185 -26.30 -23.22 -11.38
CA SER A 185 -26.90 -23.81 -12.55
C SER A 185 -26.22 -25.16 -12.80
N GLY A 186 -27.02 -26.22 -12.95
CA GLY A 186 -26.50 -27.58 -13.10
C GLY A 186 -25.55 -28.01 -11.96
N GLY A 187 -25.83 -27.61 -10.73
CA GLY A 187 -24.99 -27.88 -9.55
C GLY A 187 -23.67 -27.09 -9.47
N LYS A 188 -23.36 -26.26 -10.48
CA LYS A 188 -22.15 -25.42 -10.52
C LYS A 188 -22.45 -23.98 -10.04
N LEU A 189 -21.52 -23.37 -9.31
CA LEU A 189 -21.59 -21.97 -8.97
C LEU A 189 -21.46 -21.11 -10.24
N LYS A 190 -22.34 -20.12 -10.38
CA LYS A 190 -22.30 -19.08 -11.42
C LYS A 190 -21.96 -17.72 -10.81
N VAL A 191 -22.55 -17.42 -9.64
CA VAL A 191 -22.27 -16.25 -8.83
C VAL A 191 -22.12 -16.72 -7.39
N ALA A 192 -21.05 -16.36 -6.71
CA ALA A 192 -20.98 -16.43 -5.26
C ALA A 192 -21.44 -15.11 -4.66
N GLY A 193 -22.32 -15.19 -3.65
CA GLY A 193 -22.80 -13.98 -2.98
C GLY A 193 -21.68 -13.25 -2.26
N TYR A 194 -20.79 -13.99 -1.62
CA TYR A 194 -19.56 -13.52 -0.99
C TYR A 194 -18.59 -14.68 -0.86
N ASP A 195 -17.34 -14.48 -1.21
CA ASP A 195 -16.28 -15.47 -1.04
C ASP A 195 -15.39 -15.07 0.15
N PRO A 196 -15.37 -15.83 1.26
CA PRO A 196 -14.58 -15.48 2.43
C PRO A 196 -13.06 -15.68 2.24
N PHE A 197 -12.62 -16.33 1.16
CA PHE A 197 -11.22 -16.43 0.80
C PHE A 197 -10.73 -15.28 -0.06
N TRP A 198 -11.63 -14.75 -0.88
CA TRP A 198 -11.30 -13.68 -1.79
C TRP A 198 -11.36 -12.35 -1.06
N GLY A 199 -10.40 -11.57 -1.28
CA GLY A 199 -10.37 -10.24 -0.70
C GLY A 199 -9.04 -9.57 -0.85
N GLU A 200 -7.98 -10.29 -1.24
CA GLU A 200 -6.67 -9.74 -1.47
C GLU A 200 -5.63 -10.76 -1.87
N TYR A 201 -4.82 -10.46 -2.89
CA TYR A 201 -3.56 -11.13 -3.23
C TYR A 201 -3.59 -12.63 -3.02
N SER A 202 -4.71 -13.23 -3.36
CA SER A 202 -5.15 -14.44 -2.74
C SER A 202 -4.29 -15.63 -3.07
N GLY A 203 -3.35 -15.69 -3.70
CA GLY A 203 -2.60 -16.91 -3.85
C GLY A 203 -3.20 -18.03 -2.99
N ASN A 204 -2.47 -18.95 -2.53
CA ASN A 204 -2.94 -20.03 -1.64
C ASN A 204 -2.91 -19.65 -0.14
N VAL A 205 -3.04 -18.37 0.18
CA VAL A 205 -2.92 -17.82 1.55
C VAL A 205 -4.06 -16.85 1.78
N ALA A 206 -4.95 -17.15 2.73
CA ALA A 206 -5.99 -16.21 3.14
C ALA A 206 -5.37 -15.05 3.93
N ASP A 207 -5.67 -13.82 3.58
CA ASP A 207 -5.28 -12.68 4.41
C ASP A 207 -6.26 -12.52 5.56
N MET A 208 -5.77 -12.80 6.78
CA MET A 208 -6.57 -12.70 7.99
C MET A 208 -6.44 -11.34 8.68
N THR A 209 -5.55 -10.47 8.20
CA THR A 209 -5.34 -9.14 8.80
C THR A 209 -6.55 -8.25 8.63
N ASN A 210 -7.29 -8.43 7.54
CA ASN A 210 -8.49 -7.66 7.23
C ASN A 210 -9.74 -8.16 7.96
N TYR A 211 -9.75 -9.43 8.40
CA TYR A 211 -10.87 -10.01 9.15
C TYR A 211 -10.68 -9.90 10.67
N SER A 212 -9.46 -10.06 11.17
CA SER A 212 -9.20 -10.14 12.60
C SER A 212 -9.71 -8.93 13.41
N PRO A 213 -9.58 -7.67 12.93
CA PRO A 213 -10.11 -6.50 13.64
C PRO A 213 -11.64 -6.52 13.76
N LEU A 214 -12.33 -7.09 12.78
CA LEU A 214 -13.79 -7.12 12.71
C LEU A 214 -14.41 -8.09 13.73
N PHE A 215 -13.58 -8.95 14.35
CA PHE A 215 -13.91 -9.85 15.44
C PHE A 215 -13.22 -9.49 16.76
N ALA A 216 -12.57 -8.35 16.86
CA ALA A 216 -11.70 -7.96 17.98
C ALA A 216 -10.57 -8.99 18.26
N ALA A 217 -10.15 -9.77 17.25
CA ALA A 217 -9.14 -10.82 17.40
C ALA A 217 -7.73 -10.22 17.34
N LYS A 218 -6.91 -10.57 18.35
CA LYS A 218 -5.51 -10.12 18.47
C LYS A 218 -4.56 -11.26 18.17
N TYR A 219 -3.45 -10.95 17.53
CA TYR A 219 -2.39 -11.91 17.19
C TYR A 219 -1.46 -12.18 18.37
N LEU A 220 -1.08 -11.12 19.09
CA LEU A 220 -0.04 -11.14 20.11
C LEU A 220 -0.56 -10.51 21.42
N ASP A 221 0.00 -10.94 22.53
CA ASP A 221 -0.14 -10.27 23.82
C ASP A 221 0.80 -9.05 23.95
N SER A 222 0.76 -8.39 25.10
CA SER A 222 1.62 -7.24 25.40
C SER A 222 3.12 -7.57 25.47
N LYS A 223 3.47 -8.85 25.58
CA LYS A 223 4.86 -9.35 25.60
C LYS A 223 5.31 -9.84 24.22
N GLY A 224 4.48 -9.68 23.19
CA GLY A 224 4.75 -10.11 21.83
C GLY A 224 4.62 -11.61 21.59
N LYS A 225 3.99 -12.38 22.50
CA LYS A 225 3.70 -13.79 22.36
C LYS A 225 2.42 -14.01 21.59
N ALA A 226 2.41 -15.03 20.72
CA ALA A 226 1.25 -15.42 19.96
C ALA A 226 0.14 -15.99 20.88
N ILE A 227 -1.10 -15.53 20.68
CA ILE A 227 -2.24 -15.85 21.56
C ILE A 227 -3.49 -16.29 20.81
N LEU A 228 -3.36 -16.75 19.56
CA LEU A 228 -4.53 -17.09 18.74
C LEU A 228 -5.38 -18.19 19.38
N ALA A 229 -4.75 -19.21 19.96
CA ALA A 229 -5.45 -20.33 20.59
C ALA A 229 -6.23 -19.93 21.85
N SER A 230 -5.75 -18.93 22.60
CA SER A 230 -6.38 -18.48 23.85
C SER A 230 -7.55 -17.53 23.63
N GLN A 231 -7.76 -17.02 22.43
CA GLN A 231 -8.82 -16.08 22.11
C GLN A 231 -10.01 -16.74 21.43
N PHE A 232 -11.18 -16.58 22.03
CA PHE A 232 -12.44 -17.03 21.44
C PHE A 232 -12.73 -16.38 20.09
N ALA A 233 -12.33 -15.11 19.93
CA ALA A 233 -12.49 -14.33 18.71
C ALA A 233 -11.89 -15.02 17.47
N TRP A 234 -10.67 -15.57 17.56
CA TRP A 234 -10.07 -16.33 16.48
C TRP A 234 -10.86 -17.60 16.14
N SER A 235 -11.27 -18.34 17.16
CA SER A 235 -12.10 -19.54 16.96
C SER A 235 -13.44 -19.19 16.30
N LYS A 236 -14.07 -18.10 16.69
CA LYS A 236 -15.33 -17.59 16.12
C LYS A 236 -15.17 -17.21 14.66
N LEU A 237 -14.16 -16.40 14.34
CA LEU A 237 -13.83 -15.98 12.99
C LEU A 237 -13.60 -17.17 12.05
N LEU A 238 -12.70 -18.08 12.43
CA LEU A 238 -12.35 -19.23 11.61
C LEU A 238 -13.52 -20.20 11.41
N ARG A 239 -14.36 -20.39 12.44
CA ARG A 239 -15.59 -21.19 12.34
C ARG A 239 -16.65 -20.54 11.46
N TRP A 240 -16.79 -19.20 11.53
CA TRP A 240 -17.70 -18.49 10.64
C TRP A 240 -17.29 -18.70 9.17
N GLN A 241 -16.02 -18.44 8.84
CA GLN A 241 -15.53 -18.65 7.47
C GLN A 241 -15.77 -20.10 7.00
N LYS A 242 -15.40 -21.07 7.84
CA LYS A 242 -15.56 -22.50 7.51
C LYS A 242 -17.03 -22.86 7.26
N LYS A 243 -17.97 -22.37 8.08
CA LYS A 243 -19.40 -22.61 7.86
C LYS A 243 -19.88 -22.12 6.50
N LEU A 244 -19.40 -20.94 6.05
CA LEU A 244 -19.76 -20.40 4.75
C LEU A 244 -19.09 -21.20 3.61
N VAL A 245 -17.82 -21.56 3.76
CA VAL A 245 -17.09 -22.40 2.82
C VAL A 245 -17.75 -23.78 2.68
N ASP A 246 -18.11 -24.42 3.79
CA ASP A 246 -18.78 -25.73 3.79
C ASP A 246 -20.17 -25.67 3.12
N TRP A 247 -20.90 -24.56 3.28
CA TRP A 247 -22.17 -24.35 2.61
C TRP A 247 -22.03 -24.25 1.08
N TYR A 248 -20.96 -23.64 0.58
CA TYR A 248 -20.61 -23.67 -0.85
C TYR A 248 -20.17 -25.08 -1.29
N GLY A 249 -19.46 -25.79 -0.41
CA GLY A 249 -18.64 -26.96 -0.67
C GLY A 249 -17.23 -26.53 -1.06
N TYR A 250 -16.24 -26.87 -0.23
CA TYR A 250 -14.84 -26.40 -0.40
C TYR A 250 -14.31 -26.60 -1.83
N ASP A 251 -14.38 -27.84 -2.37
CA ASP A 251 -13.87 -28.12 -3.72
C ASP A 251 -14.65 -27.39 -4.83
N LYS A 252 -15.96 -27.14 -4.61
CA LYS A 252 -16.77 -26.39 -5.58
C LYS A 252 -16.36 -24.94 -5.59
N LEU A 253 -16.10 -24.35 -4.42
CA LEU A 253 -15.65 -22.95 -4.28
C LEU A 253 -14.26 -22.77 -4.89
N VAL A 254 -13.31 -23.67 -4.58
CA VAL A 254 -11.95 -23.61 -5.14
C VAL A 254 -11.95 -23.74 -6.68
N ARG A 255 -12.78 -24.66 -7.25
CA ARG A 255 -12.94 -24.74 -8.71
C ARG A 255 -13.56 -23.49 -9.31
N PHE A 256 -14.46 -22.84 -8.59
CA PHE A 256 -15.07 -21.59 -9.04
C PHE A 256 -14.06 -20.45 -9.04
N GLN A 257 -13.25 -20.36 -7.98
CA GLN A 257 -12.15 -19.38 -7.85
C GLN A 257 -11.09 -19.54 -8.95
N ALA A 258 -10.81 -20.77 -9.40
CA ALA A 258 -9.87 -21.00 -10.50
C ALA A 258 -10.30 -20.32 -11.82
N GLY A 259 -11.57 -19.93 -11.93
CA GLY A 259 -12.09 -19.12 -13.05
C GLY A 259 -12.10 -17.62 -12.78
N PHE A 260 -11.57 -17.16 -11.66
CA PHE A 260 -11.44 -15.73 -11.40
C PHE A 260 -10.29 -15.15 -12.26
N GLY A 261 -10.44 -13.91 -12.68
CA GLY A 261 -9.40 -13.19 -13.38
C GLY A 261 -8.32 -12.65 -12.44
N ASP A 262 -7.40 -11.90 -13.02
CA ASP A 262 -6.41 -11.16 -12.26
C ASP A 262 -7.11 -10.12 -11.38
N GLU A 263 -6.67 -10.00 -10.12
CA GLU A 263 -7.27 -9.10 -9.15
C GLU A 263 -7.14 -7.62 -9.61
N PHE A 264 -6.02 -7.26 -10.18
CA PHE A 264 -5.71 -5.89 -10.62
C PHE A 264 -5.97 -5.67 -12.11
N SER A 265 -7.03 -6.26 -12.64
CA SER A 265 -7.46 -6.10 -14.03
C SER A 265 -8.98 -6.05 -14.14
N GLY A 266 -9.51 -5.63 -15.29
CA GLY A 266 -10.94 -5.67 -15.62
C GLY A 266 -11.55 -7.07 -15.68
N SER A 267 -10.76 -8.13 -15.47
CA SER A 267 -11.25 -9.50 -15.29
C SER A 267 -11.49 -9.87 -13.81
N ASN A 268 -11.35 -8.93 -12.88
CA ASN A 268 -11.63 -9.15 -11.45
C ASN A 268 -13.02 -9.76 -11.26
N ALA A 269 -13.12 -10.75 -10.35
CA ALA A 269 -14.33 -11.54 -10.14
C ALA A 269 -15.58 -10.71 -9.79
N PHE A 270 -15.43 -9.62 -9.05
CA PHE A 270 -16.52 -8.71 -8.73
C PHE A 270 -16.91 -7.86 -9.96
N GLU A 271 -15.94 -7.35 -10.68
CA GLU A 271 -16.13 -6.49 -11.85
C GLU A 271 -16.87 -7.21 -12.98
N VAL A 272 -16.55 -8.50 -13.20
CA VAL A 272 -17.24 -9.34 -14.20
C VAL A 272 -18.47 -10.05 -13.66
N GLY A 273 -18.95 -9.71 -12.45
CA GLY A 273 -20.19 -10.20 -11.87
C GLY A 273 -20.16 -11.65 -11.37
N LYS A 274 -18.99 -12.25 -11.13
CA LYS A 274 -18.88 -13.57 -10.48
C LYS A 274 -19.07 -13.50 -8.96
N LEU A 275 -18.78 -12.34 -8.36
CA LEU A 275 -19.04 -12.03 -6.95
C LEU A 275 -20.10 -10.96 -6.83
N ALA A 276 -21.10 -11.15 -5.95
CA ALA A 276 -22.09 -10.13 -5.66
C ALA A 276 -21.63 -9.14 -4.57
N MET A 277 -20.80 -9.62 -3.66
CA MET A 277 -20.12 -8.83 -2.63
C MET A 277 -18.65 -9.26 -2.56
N MET A 278 -17.76 -8.31 -2.25
CA MET A 278 -16.32 -8.55 -2.10
C MET A 278 -15.75 -7.60 -1.05
N MET A 279 -14.84 -8.08 -0.23
CA MET A 279 -13.95 -7.21 0.55
C MET A 279 -12.77 -6.82 -0.33
N ASP A 280 -12.46 -5.52 -0.44
CA ASP A 280 -11.29 -5.03 -1.17
C ASP A 280 -10.87 -3.67 -0.63
N GLY A 281 -9.69 -3.22 -1.04
CA GLY A 281 -9.19 -1.90 -0.71
C GLY A 281 -9.81 -0.79 -1.57
N GLU A 282 -9.54 0.43 -1.19
CA GLU A 282 -10.10 1.64 -1.82
C GLU A 282 -9.63 1.85 -3.27
N TRP A 283 -8.47 1.30 -3.66
CA TRP A 283 -7.96 1.35 -5.03
C TRP A 283 -8.93 0.76 -6.07
N ARG A 284 -9.77 -0.21 -5.65
CA ARG A 284 -10.78 -0.80 -6.54
C ARG A 284 -11.73 0.26 -7.13
N VAL A 285 -11.95 1.36 -6.44
CA VAL A 285 -12.75 2.49 -6.97
C VAL A 285 -12.13 3.04 -8.26
N ALA A 286 -10.79 3.14 -8.32
CA ALA A 286 -10.10 3.60 -9.53
C ALA A 286 -10.12 2.56 -10.66
N PHE A 287 -10.00 1.27 -10.34
CA PHE A 287 -10.12 0.19 -11.34
C PHE A 287 -11.53 0.16 -11.94
N LEU A 288 -12.56 0.15 -11.10
CA LEU A 288 -13.96 0.19 -11.55
C LEU A 288 -14.29 1.42 -12.41
N ALA A 289 -13.77 2.58 -12.03
CA ALA A 289 -13.98 3.79 -12.82
C ALA A 289 -13.31 3.74 -14.20
N ALA A 290 -12.17 3.04 -14.30
CA ALA A 290 -11.40 2.95 -15.55
C ALA A 290 -11.85 1.80 -16.46
N GLU A 291 -12.25 0.67 -15.89
CA GLU A 291 -12.42 -0.59 -16.60
C GLU A 291 -13.89 -1.02 -16.73
N HIS A 292 -14.75 -0.68 -15.72
CA HIS A 292 -16.16 -1.01 -15.68
C HIS A 292 -17.03 0.17 -15.20
N PRO A 293 -16.98 1.34 -15.88
CA PRO A 293 -17.74 2.52 -15.49
C PRO A 293 -19.27 2.30 -15.49
N GLU A 294 -19.75 1.31 -16.23
CA GLU A 294 -21.17 0.92 -16.29
C GLU A 294 -21.64 0.16 -15.05
N LEU A 295 -20.72 -0.43 -14.25
CA LEU A 295 -21.09 -1.27 -13.12
C LEU A 295 -21.72 -0.43 -11.99
N LYS A 296 -22.97 -0.69 -11.68
CA LYS A 296 -23.67 -0.05 -10.56
C LYS A 296 -23.34 -0.73 -9.25
N TYR A 297 -22.35 -0.20 -8.55
CA TYR A 297 -21.88 -0.72 -7.26
C TYR A 297 -22.02 0.30 -6.13
N GLY A 298 -21.83 -0.16 -4.93
CA GLY A 298 -21.68 0.68 -3.73
C GLY A 298 -20.59 0.12 -2.84
N THR A 299 -20.15 0.97 -1.90
CA THR A 299 -19.20 0.61 -0.86
C THR A 299 -19.82 0.82 0.52
N ALA A 300 -19.40 0.02 1.49
CA ALA A 300 -19.78 0.12 2.91
C ALA A 300 -18.60 -0.30 3.77
N PRO A 301 -18.58 0.03 5.07
CA PRO A 301 -17.69 -0.65 6.00
C PRO A 301 -17.93 -2.16 5.96
N MET A 302 -16.89 -2.94 6.23
CA MET A 302 -17.06 -4.38 6.40
C MET A 302 -18.01 -4.67 7.56
N PRO A 303 -18.83 -5.72 7.45
CA PRO A 303 -19.58 -6.23 8.59
C PRO A 303 -18.66 -6.60 9.75
N VAL A 304 -19.20 -6.54 10.96
CA VAL A 304 -18.48 -6.89 12.20
C VAL A 304 -19.11 -8.09 12.89
N ASP A 305 -18.41 -8.67 13.82
CA ASP A 305 -18.98 -9.68 14.71
C ASP A 305 -20.24 -9.14 15.41
N ASP A 306 -21.31 -9.94 15.43
CA ASP A 306 -22.59 -9.58 16.06
C ASP A 306 -22.44 -9.22 17.56
N ALA A 307 -21.38 -9.70 18.23
CA ALA A 307 -21.04 -9.34 19.60
C ALA A 307 -20.32 -8.01 19.74
N HIS A 308 -19.87 -7.41 18.64
CA HIS A 308 -19.05 -6.19 18.61
C HIS A 308 -19.62 -5.13 17.64
N PRO A 309 -20.88 -4.71 17.77
CA PRO A 309 -21.51 -3.73 16.89
C PRO A 309 -20.80 -2.35 16.93
N GLU A 310 -20.11 -2.03 18.02
CA GLU A 310 -19.32 -0.80 18.18
C GLU A 310 -18.14 -0.70 17.21
N LEU A 311 -17.70 -1.82 16.64
CA LEU A 311 -16.63 -1.85 15.64
C LEU A 311 -17.12 -1.50 14.23
N TYR A 312 -18.44 -1.43 13.99
CA TYR A 312 -18.94 -1.12 12.65
C TYR A 312 -18.48 0.25 12.18
N GLY A 313 -17.86 0.29 11.02
CA GLY A 313 -17.20 1.49 10.48
C GLY A 313 -15.70 1.52 10.71
N ALA A 314 -15.17 0.65 11.56
CA ALA A 314 -13.73 0.40 11.67
C ALA A 314 -13.28 -0.70 10.70
N GLY A 315 -11.97 -0.86 10.55
CA GLY A 315 -11.39 -1.91 9.72
C GLY A 315 -9.89 -2.07 9.89
N SER A 316 -9.31 -2.89 9.05
CA SER A 316 -7.87 -2.95 8.89
C SER A 316 -7.36 -1.72 8.16
N VAL A 317 -6.27 -1.17 8.68
CA VAL A 317 -5.52 -0.08 8.05
C VAL A 317 -4.07 -0.53 7.95
N ASN A 318 -3.56 -0.55 6.75
CA ASN A 318 -2.13 -0.72 6.49
C ASN A 318 -1.70 0.34 5.46
N GLY A 319 -0.72 0.08 4.63
CA GLY A 319 -0.39 1.00 3.54
C GLY A 319 0.99 0.81 3.00
N THR A 320 1.24 1.55 1.94
CA THR A 320 2.56 1.61 1.31
C THR A 320 3.51 2.40 2.18
N ILE A 321 4.61 1.77 2.56
CA ILE A 321 5.72 2.41 3.27
C ILE A 321 6.83 2.79 2.29
N ILE A 322 7.52 3.88 2.58
CA ILE A 322 8.65 4.36 1.80
C ILE A 322 9.84 4.64 2.72
N GLY A 323 11.05 4.32 2.27
CA GLY A 323 12.26 4.52 3.04
C GLY A 323 13.51 4.53 2.17
N ILE A 324 14.65 4.65 2.84
CA ILE A 324 15.96 4.75 2.23
C ILE A 324 16.75 3.47 2.59
N PRO A 325 17.11 2.63 1.61
CA PRO A 325 17.88 1.42 1.89
C PRO A 325 19.30 1.76 2.32
N LYS A 326 19.85 0.92 3.21
CA LYS A 326 21.26 1.01 3.61
C LYS A 326 22.16 0.78 2.39
N GLY A 327 23.13 1.67 2.20
CA GLY A 327 24.04 1.63 1.04
C GLY A 327 23.58 2.45 -0.16
N GLY A 328 22.44 3.14 -0.09
CA GLY A 328 22.07 4.17 -1.05
C GLY A 328 23.13 5.27 -1.09
N LYS A 329 23.42 5.79 -2.29
CA LYS A 329 24.55 6.71 -2.51
C LYS A 329 24.26 8.15 -2.14
N ASN A 330 23.00 8.57 -2.14
CA ASN A 330 22.57 9.96 -2.01
C ASN A 330 21.49 10.13 -0.93
N PRO A 331 21.79 9.84 0.36
CA PRO A 331 20.77 9.77 1.40
C PRO A 331 20.07 11.12 1.69
N ASP A 332 20.75 12.27 1.55
CA ASP A 332 20.14 13.58 1.76
C ASP A 332 19.13 13.93 0.65
N GLN A 333 19.48 13.67 -0.62
CA GLN A 333 18.57 13.88 -1.76
C GLN A 333 17.42 12.87 -1.76
N ALA A 334 17.70 11.61 -1.38
CA ALA A 334 16.71 10.58 -1.18
C ALA A 334 15.71 11.01 -0.09
N TRP A 335 16.20 11.53 1.03
CA TRP A 335 15.36 12.06 2.09
C TRP A 335 14.50 13.24 1.62
N ALA A 336 15.05 14.19 0.87
CA ALA A 336 14.29 15.33 0.35
C ALA A 336 13.09 14.86 -0.50
N LEU A 337 13.29 13.84 -1.35
CA LEU A 337 12.22 13.23 -2.12
C LEU A 337 11.21 12.48 -1.23
N VAL A 338 11.68 11.65 -0.29
CA VAL A 338 10.81 10.93 0.66
C VAL A 338 9.95 11.91 1.46
N LYS A 339 10.55 12.99 1.97
CA LYS A 339 9.82 14.06 2.66
C LYS A 339 8.72 14.65 1.78
N TYR A 340 9.03 15.07 0.55
CA TYR A 340 8.03 15.59 -0.38
C TYR A 340 6.88 14.60 -0.59
N LEU A 341 7.19 13.36 -0.92
CA LEU A 341 6.18 12.34 -1.22
C LEU A 341 5.29 11.97 -0.02
N THR A 342 5.74 12.23 1.21
CA THR A 342 5.01 11.79 2.43
C THR A 342 4.41 12.94 3.25
N THR A 343 4.80 14.19 2.99
CA THR A 343 4.34 15.34 3.79
C THR A 343 3.77 16.50 2.96
N ASP A 344 4.00 16.53 1.65
CA ASP A 344 3.40 17.55 0.80
C ASP A 344 1.93 17.24 0.51
N ASN A 345 1.04 18.13 0.91
CA ASN A 345 -0.40 17.91 0.79
C ASN A 345 -0.88 17.84 -0.66
N HIS A 346 -0.26 18.61 -1.55
CA HIS A 346 -0.61 18.57 -2.97
C HIS A 346 -0.18 17.26 -3.61
N ALA A 347 1.07 16.84 -3.37
CA ALA A 347 1.61 15.58 -3.89
C ALA A 347 0.78 14.37 -3.45
N LEU A 348 0.44 14.30 -2.16
CA LEU A 348 -0.38 13.23 -1.58
C LEU A 348 -1.81 13.23 -2.14
N ALA A 349 -2.46 14.41 -2.23
CA ALA A 349 -3.82 14.52 -2.77
C ALA A 349 -3.86 14.18 -4.26
N ARG A 350 -2.87 14.67 -5.04
CA ARG A 350 -2.74 14.35 -6.46
C ARG A 350 -2.58 12.85 -6.71
N PHE A 351 -1.66 12.22 -5.98
CA PHE A 351 -1.44 10.79 -6.10
C PHE A 351 -2.67 9.99 -5.68
N SER A 352 -3.29 10.34 -4.55
CA SER A 352 -4.54 9.74 -4.10
C SER A 352 -5.67 9.86 -5.13
N ASN A 353 -5.84 11.00 -5.78
CA ASN A 353 -6.83 11.17 -6.84
C ASN A 353 -6.59 10.23 -8.02
N GLY A 354 -5.32 10.00 -8.38
CA GLY A 354 -4.93 9.16 -9.52
C GLY A 354 -5.18 7.66 -9.29
N ILE A 355 -4.91 7.18 -8.07
CA ILE A 355 -4.97 5.74 -7.76
C ILE A 355 -6.01 5.34 -6.71
N ARG A 356 -6.65 6.33 -6.08
CA ARG A 356 -7.67 6.17 -5.03
C ARG A 356 -7.17 5.52 -3.73
N ASN A 357 -5.87 5.55 -3.43
CA ASN A 357 -5.40 5.22 -2.10
C ASN A 357 -5.57 6.40 -1.13
N VAL A 358 -5.73 6.09 0.15
CA VAL A 358 -5.95 7.12 1.18
C VAL A 358 -4.67 7.93 1.39
N PRO A 359 -4.71 9.28 1.32
CA PRO A 359 -3.54 10.09 1.62
C PRO A 359 -3.15 9.95 3.08
N SER A 360 -1.85 9.76 3.35
CA SER A 360 -1.34 9.29 4.64
C SER A 360 -1.37 10.33 5.77
N THR A 361 -1.54 11.62 5.49
CA THR A 361 -1.59 12.67 6.51
C THR A 361 -3.01 13.18 6.75
N ARG A 362 -3.26 13.68 7.99
CA ARG A 362 -4.56 14.28 8.35
C ARG A 362 -4.87 15.53 7.52
N SER A 363 -3.84 16.30 7.18
CA SER A 363 -3.96 17.52 6.37
C SER A 363 -4.27 17.20 4.92
N SER A 364 -3.57 16.22 4.31
CA SER A 364 -3.82 15.82 2.93
C SER A 364 -5.18 15.15 2.75
N ALA A 365 -5.65 14.38 3.74
CA ALA A 365 -6.99 13.81 3.74
C ALA A 365 -8.13 14.86 3.82
N LYS A 366 -7.80 16.09 4.22
CA LYS A 366 -8.71 17.25 4.26
C LYS A 366 -8.38 18.29 3.20
N SER A 367 -7.41 18.03 2.34
CA SER A 367 -7.00 18.99 1.30
C SER A 367 -8.15 19.27 0.33
N LYS A 368 -8.30 20.52 -0.08
CA LYS A 368 -9.20 20.92 -1.17
C LYS A 368 -8.83 20.30 -2.52
N ASP A 369 -7.59 19.85 -2.67
CA ASP A 369 -7.09 19.18 -3.86
C ASP A 369 -7.55 17.70 -3.93
N LEU A 370 -7.91 17.11 -2.79
CA LEU A 370 -8.49 15.76 -2.76
C LEU A 370 -9.93 15.79 -3.26
N LYS A 371 -10.25 14.92 -4.21
CA LYS A 371 -11.57 14.84 -4.86
C LYS A 371 -12.19 13.46 -4.64
N PRO A 372 -12.68 13.17 -3.43
CA PRO A 372 -13.30 11.90 -3.13
C PRO A 372 -14.70 11.83 -3.77
N ASP A 373 -14.97 10.74 -4.47
CA ASP A 373 -16.35 10.36 -4.80
C ASP A 373 -17.03 9.65 -3.62
N LYS A 374 -18.33 9.36 -3.78
CA LYS A 374 -19.15 8.72 -2.72
C LYS A 374 -18.58 7.38 -2.26
N ASN A 375 -18.05 6.57 -3.17
CA ASN A 375 -17.52 5.25 -2.84
C ASN A 375 -16.17 5.35 -2.15
N PHE A 376 -15.27 6.18 -2.63
CA PHE A 376 -13.97 6.42 -1.97
C PHE A 376 -14.12 7.05 -0.58
N ALA A 377 -15.14 7.89 -0.37
CA ALA A 377 -15.42 8.51 0.93
C ALA A 377 -15.68 7.49 2.06
N THR A 378 -16.16 6.29 1.73
CA THR A 378 -16.31 5.19 2.70
C THR A 378 -14.97 4.80 3.32
N PHE A 379 -13.96 4.66 2.51
CA PHE A 379 -12.61 4.25 2.94
C PHE A 379 -11.90 5.34 3.75
N LEU A 380 -12.09 6.61 3.40
CA LEU A 380 -11.63 7.73 4.22
C LEU A 380 -12.25 7.71 5.63
N LYS A 381 -13.51 7.31 5.75
CA LYS A 381 -14.18 7.17 7.06
C LYS A 381 -13.62 6.00 7.86
N ILE A 382 -13.40 4.84 7.21
CA ILE A 382 -12.79 3.65 7.84
C ILE A 382 -11.39 4.01 8.34
N PHE A 383 -10.56 4.64 7.50
CA PHE A 383 -9.21 5.07 7.87
C PHE A 383 -9.19 5.98 9.11
N ASN A 384 -10.14 6.91 9.21
CA ASN A 384 -10.23 7.86 10.32
C ASN A 384 -10.98 7.33 11.54
N ASN A 385 -11.53 6.12 11.50
CA ASN A 385 -12.24 5.53 12.64
C ASN A 385 -11.25 5.19 13.76
N PRO A 386 -11.50 5.61 15.03
CA PRO A 386 -10.58 5.39 16.15
C PRO A 386 -10.39 3.92 16.51
N HIS A 387 -11.32 3.04 16.13
CA HIS A 387 -11.24 1.59 16.32
C HIS A 387 -10.53 0.86 15.17
N SER A 388 -10.19 1.56 14.10
CA SER A 388 -9.39 0.97 13.01
C SER A 388 -7.99 0.64 13.49
N THR A 389 -7.48 -0.53 13.11
CA THR A 389 -6.23 -1.07 13.60
C THR A 389 -5.41 -1.70 12.47
N THR A 390 -4.21 -2.12 12.77
CA THR A 390 -3.28 -2.75 11.82
C THR A 390 -2.74 -4.06 12.38
N ALA A 391 -2.17 -4.87 11.49
CA ALA A 391 -1.47 -6.08 11.89
C ALA A 391 -0.27 -5.77 12.82
N PRO A 392 0.12 -6.69 13.70
CA PRO A 392 1.26 -6.49 14.57
C PRO A 392 2.56 -6.44 13.75
N ILE A 393 3.45 -5.53 14.15
CA ILE A 393 4.80 -5.46 13.59
C ILE A 393 5.73 -6.34 14.41
N THR A 394 6.37 -7.29 13.75
CA THR A 394 7.27 -8.28 14.38
C THR A 394 8.60 -8.36 13.65
N ALA A 395 9.61 -8.96 14.31
CA ALA A 395 10.90 -9.22 13.68
C ALA A 395 10.80 -10.07 12.40
N ALA A 396 9.84 -11.00 12.37
CA ALA A 396 9.61 -11.87 11.22
C ALA A 396 8.78 -11.20 10.10
N GLY A 397 8.26 -10.01 10.32
CA GLY A 397 7.48 -9.27 9.34
C GLY A 397 6.24 -10.04 8.87
N ASN A 398 6.01 -10.03 7.57
CA ASN A 398 4.86 -10.69 6.93
C ASN A 398 4.88 -12.22 7.04
N ALA A 399 6.00 -12.83 7.41
CA ALA A 399 6.11 -14.29 7.48
C ALA A 399 5.13 -14.88 8.51
N ASN A 400 4.91 -14.20 9.65
CA ASN A 400 3.92 -14.62 10.64
C ASN A 400 2.49 -14.59 10.10
N LEU A 401 2.13 -13.55 9.36
CA LEU A 401 0.81 -13.41 8.75
C LEU A 401 0.57 -14.51 7.71
N THR A 402 1.62 -14.86 6.96
CA THR A 402 1.61 -15.98 6.01
C THR A 402 1.35 -17.32 6.72
N LEU A 403 1.93 -17.56 7.90
CA LEU A 403 1.64 -18.77 8.70
C LEU A 403 0.15 -18.84 9.06
N VAL A 404 -0.44 -17.74 9.52
CA VAL A 404 -1.87 -17.68 9.86
C VAL A 404 -2.73 -17.94 8.63
N GLY A 405 -2.41 -17.33 7.51
CA GLY A 405 -3.15 -17.54 6.26
C GLY A 405 -3.09 -18.98 5.76
N ARG A 406 -1.91 -19.60 5.78
CA ARG A 406 -1.73 -21.01 5.41
C ARG A 406 -2.48 -21.95 6.35
N PHE A 407 -2.49 -21.67 7.64
CA PHE A 407 -3.26 -22.42 8.60
C PHE A 407 -4.76 -22.31 8.32
N THR A 408 -5.25 -21.11 8.03
CA THR A 408 -6.65 -20.84 7.69
C THR A 408 -7.10 -21.67 6.49
N VAL A 409 -6.32 -21.70 5.41
CA VAL A 409 -6.62 -22.52 4.22
C VAL A 409 -6.69 -24.01 4.58
N LYS A 410 -5.75 -24.53 5.41
CA LYS A 410 -5.77 -25.93 5.88
C LYS A 410 -7.01 -26.23 6.72
N TRP A 411 -7.42 -25.30 7.58
CA TRP A 411 -8.61 -25.42 8.40
C TRP A 411 -9.87 -25.48 7.52
N GLN A 412 -10.01 -24.58 6.59
CA GLN A 412 -11.16 -24.51 5.68
C GLN A 412 -11.26 -25.73 4.76
N ALA A 413 -10.12 -26.29 4.34
CA ALA A 413 -10.04 -27.54 3.59
C ALA A 413 -10.33 -28.80 4.44
N GLY A 414 -10.65 -28.67 5.74
CA GLY A 414 -10.90 -29.82 6.61
C GLY A 414 -9.65 -30.63 6.99
N LYS A 415 -8.44 -30.10 6.70
CA LYS A 415 -7.16 -30.78 7.00
C LYS A 415 -6.72 -30.62 8.46
N VAL A 416 -7.38 -29.78 9.24
CA VAL A 416 -7.15 -29.60 10.68
C VAL A 416 -8.33 -30.22 11.44
N LYS A 417 -8.11 -31.28 12.21
CA LYS A 417 -9.18 -32.00 12.92
C LYS A 417 -9.65 -31.24 14.16
N ASN A 418 -8.75 -30.60 14.89
CA ASN A 418 -9.04 -29.86 16.12
C ASN A 418 -8.50 -28.44 16.00
N LEU A 419 -9.41 -27.45 15.94
CA LEU A 419 -9.06 -26.06 15.74
C LEU A 419 -8.19 -25.53 16.88
N HIS A 420 -8.53 -25.79 18.13
CA HIS A 420 -7.80 -25.26 19.28
C HIS A 420 -6.36 -25.80 19.34
N ASN A 421 -6.18 -27.11 19.13
CA ASN A 421 -4.84 -27.71 19.07
C ASN A 421 -4.05 -27.21 17.87
N GLY A 422 -4.70 -27.00 16.74
CA GLY A 422 -4.09 -26.39 15.56
C GLY A 422 -3.61 -24.96 15.83
N LEU A 423 -4.42 -24.13 16.47
CA LEU A 423 -4.05 -22.77 16.86
C LEU A 423 -2.91 -22.78 17.88
N LYS A 424 -2.89 -23.70 18.88
CA LYS A 424 -1.74 -23.84 19.79
C LYS A 424 -0.43 -24.17 19.06
N ALA A 425 -0.49 -25.03 18.06
CA ALA A 425 0.67 -25.35 17.24
C ALA A 425 1.12 -24.13 16.40
N LEU A 426 0.17 -23.36 15.89
CA LEU A 426 0.43 -22.13 15.14
C LEU A 426 1.06 -21.07 16.03
N ASP A 427 0.56 -20.85 17.26
CA ASP A 427 1.16 -19.91 18.23
C ASP A 427 2.65 -20.23 18.47
N LYS A 428 2.96 -21.51 18.69
CA LYS A 428 4.36 -21.96 18.85
C LYS A 428 5.22 -21.67 17.59
N GLN A 429 4.66 -21.84 16.39
CA GLN A 429 5.37 -21.56 15.15
C GLN A 429 5.65 -20.07 14.97
N ILE A 430 4.67 -19.21 15.29
CA ILE A 430 4.82 -17.75 15.24
C ILE A 430 5.90 -17.29 16.24
N ASP A 431 5.86 -17.79 17.49
CA ASP A 431 6.83 -17.48 18.52
C ASP A 431 8.26 -17.90 18.12
N ALA A 432 8.40 -19.13 17.59
CA ALA A 432 9.71 -19.63 17.11
C ALA A 432 10.24 -18.79 15.96
N GLN A 433 9.38 -18.39 15.02
CA GLN A 433 9.76 -17.57 13.87
C GLN A 433 10.19 -16.16 14.30
N ASN A 434 9.49 -15.56 15.26
CA ASN A 434 9.87 -14.27 15.83
C ASN A 434 11.21 -14.33 16.58
N ALA A 435 11.44 -15.38 17.37
CA ALA A 435 12.70 -15.59 18.06
C ALA A 435 13.87 -15.76 17.08
N GLN A 436 13.69 -16.55 16.03
CA GLN A 436 14.71 -16.75 14.99
C GLN A 436 15.04 -15.45 14.24
N ALA A 437 14.02 -14.66 13.88
CA ALA A 437 14.21 -13.40 13.15
C ALA A 437 14.79 -12.29 14.04
N GLY A 438 14.50 -12.29 15.33
CA GLY A 438 14.96 -11.29 16.28
C GLY A 438 16.39 -11.48 16.81
N GLY A 439 17.09 -12.54 16.39
CA GLY A 439 18.47 -12.79 16.80
C GLY A 439 18.63 -13.14 18.28
N GLY A 440 17.71 -13.98 18.83
CA GLY A 440 17.83 -14.53 20.17
C GLY A 440 17.66 -13.52 21.31
N GLY A 441 16.52 -13.57 21.94
CA GLY A 441 16.21 -12.89 23.20
C GLY A 441 15.03 -11.92 23.08
N PRO A 442 14.19 -11.90 24.09
CA PRO A 442 13.18 -10.83 24.23
C PRO A 442 13.90 -9.48 24.39
N PRO A 443 13.25 -8.38 24.01
CA PRO A 443 13.79 -7.04 24.21
C PRO A 443 14.00 -6.74 25.69
#